data_2e2e0840a8baa9a66ac59ed1ec75132e
#
_entry.id   2e2e0840a8baa9a66ac59ed1ec75132e
#
_cell.length_a   1.000
_cell.length_b   1.000
_cell.length_c   1.000
_cell.angle_alpha   90.00
_cell.angle_beta   90.00
_cell.angle_gamma   90.00
#
_symmetry.space_group_name_H-M   'P 1'
#
loop_
_entity.id
_entity.type
_entity.pdbx_description
1 polymer ?
#
loop_
_entity_poly.entity_id
_entity_poly.type
_entity_poly.pdbx_seq_one_letter_code
_entity_poly.pdbx_strand_id
1 'polypeptide(L)'
;KDNFYATLLKPLAERGYYVFSPFLAKELMEQESAANAEDFIQGNVAPFYRVFGADAVLFTIIHRWEKVALRSKIEIDVEYLLRSTKTGETLFSRRLEGAVDLSQDKGGRGILSTLVDIVVGAISTSMTDKVVAARLANRDALESLPAGTYHPRYLQDKRDQVGPTHVTGRNLK
;
A
#
# COMPACT_ATOMS: atom_id res chain seq x y z
N LYS A 1 -7.02 4.05 -8.90
CA LYS A 1 -5.82 3.22 -8.62
C LYS A 1 -4.62 4.10 -8.26
N ASP A 2 -4.34 5.18 -9.01
CA ASP A 2 -3.12 6.01 -8.84
C ASP A 2 -2.99 6.61 -7.44
N ASN A 3 -4.07 7.15 -6.88
CA ASN A 3 -4.08 7.68 -5.52
C ASN A 3 -3.76 6.63 -4.45
N PHE A 4 -4.14 5.37 -4.68
CA PHE A 4 -3.81 4.27 -3.78
C PHE A 4 -2.30 4.00 -3.77
N TYR A 5 -1.67 3.93 -4.93
CA TYR A 5 -0.22 3.69 -5.03
C TYR A 5 0.60 4.82 -4.41
N ALA A 6 0.19 6.08 -4.60
CA ALA A 6 0.87 7.22 -4.00
C ALA A 6 0.91 7.14 -2.46
N THR A 7 -0.10 6.54 -1.83
CA THR A 7 -0.18 6.40 -0.37
C THR A 7 0.66 5.25 0.21
N LEU A 8 1.25 4.39 -0.63
CA LEU A 8 2.18 3.33 -0.22
C LEU A 8 3.58 3.87 0.11
N LEU A 9 3.99 4.97 -0.51
CA LEU A 9 5.37 5.49 -0.39
C LEU A 9 5.75 5.78 1.05
N LYS A 10 4.89 6.45 1.80
CA LYS A 10 5.17 6.85 3.18
C LYS A 10 5.37 5.65 4.11
N PRO A 11 4.41 4.70 4.25
CA PRO A 11 4.59 3.57 5.15
C PRO A 11 5.78 2.68 4.77
N LEU A 12 6.10 2.52 3.50
CA LEU A 12 7.27 1.77 3.07
C LEU A 12 8.58 2.51 3.41
N ALA A 13 8.65 3.82 3.20
CA ALA A 13 9.81 4.62 3.57
C ALA A 13 10.02 4.64 5.09
N GLU A 14 8.96 4.75 5.89
CA GLU A 14 9.01 4.68 7.35
C GLU A 14 9.48 3.31 7.86
N ARG A 15 9.25 2.25 7.09
CA ARG A 15 9.81 0.91 7.34
C ARG A 15 11.23 0.73 6.80
N GLY A 16 11.85 1.80 6.26
CA GLY A 16 13.23 1.79 5.80
C GLY A 16 13.47 1.15 4.44
N TYR A 17 12.46 1.17 3.58
CA TYR A 17 12.61 0.75 2.18
C TYR A 17 12.89 1.96 1.28
N TYR A 18 13.81 1.80 0.35
CA TYR A 18 13.91 2.70 -0.79
C TYR A 18 12.88 2.26 -1.84
N VAL A 19 11.97 3.16 -2.19
CA VAL A 19 10.83 2.84 -3.06
C VAL A 19 10.96 3.59 -4.37
N PHE A 20 10.97 2.88 -5.49
CA PHE A 20 10.83 3.51 -6.80
C PHE A 20 9.44 4.12 -6.95
N SER A 21 9.35 5.24 -7.66
CA SER A 21 8.05 5.85 -7.96
C SER A 21 7.16 4.84 -8.70
N PRO A 22 5.96 4.54 -8.18
CA PRO A 22 5.04 3.61 -8.87
C PRO A 22 4.65 4.08 -10.26
N PHE A 23 4.61 5.39 -10.48
CA PHE A 23 4.27 5.98 -11.77
C PHE A 23 5.40 5.75 -12.79
N LEU A 24 6.65 5.98 -12.38
CA LEU A 24 7.81 5.73 -13.21
C LEU A 24 7.97 4.23 -13.52
N ALA A 25 7.76 3.39 -12.51
CA ALA A 25 7.79 1.94 -12.69
C ALA A 25 6.73 1.47 -13.70
N LYS A 26 5.51 2.00 -13.61
CA LYS A 26 4.43 1.70 -14.55
C LYS A 26 4.79 2.13 -15.98
N GLU A 27 5.27 3.36 -16.16
CA GLU A 27 5.65 3.90 -17.46
C GLU A 27 6.75 3.06 -18.12
N LEU A 28 7.80 2.70 -17.38
CA LEU A 28 8.87 1.85 -17.88
C LEU A 28 8.38 0.44 -18.22
N MET A 29 7.48 -0.13 -17.44
CA MET A 29 6.88 -1.44 -17.69
C MET A 29 6.05 -1.41 -19.00
N GLU A 30 5.29 -0.34 -19.22
CA GLU A 30 4.53 -0.15 -20.47
C GLU A 30 5.44 -0.03 -21.69
N GLN A 31 6.59 0.66 -21.58
CA GLN A 31 7.59 0.76 -22.63
C GLN A 31 8.24 -0.58 -22.98
N GLU A 32 8.49 -1.42 -21.98
CA GLU A 32 9.07 -2.77 -22.17
C GLU A 32 8.05 -3.82 -22.65
N SER A 33 6.86 -3.41 -23.08
CA SER A 33 5.78 -4.30 -23.55
C SER A 33 5.34 -5.33 -22.51
N ALA A 34 5.55 -5.05 -21.22
CA ALA A 34 5.06 -5.86 -20.13
C ALA A 34 3.55 -5.66 -19.99
N ALA A 35 2.78 -6.47 -20.67
CA ALA A 35 1.39 -6.21 -21.01
C ALA A 35 0.47 -6.06 -19.80
N ASN A 36 0.71 -6.81 -18.71
CA ASN A 36 -0.17 -6.73 -17.52
C ASN A 36 0.63 -6.99 -16.23
N ALA A 37 0.45 -6.14 -15.22
CA ALA A 37 1.01 -6.37 -13.89
C ALA A 37 0.52 -7.70 -13.27
N GLU A 38 -0.66 -8.16 -13.67
CA GLU A 38 -1.28 -9.41 -13.22
C GLU A 38 -0.46 -10.65 -13.61
N ASP A 39 0.21 -10.62 -14.76
CA ASP A 39 1.06 -11.72 -15.24
C ASP A 39 2.27 -11.96 -14.34
N PHE A 40 2.70 -10.93 -13.60
CA PHE A 40 3.82 -11.02 -12.67
C PHE A 40 3.43 -11.48 -11.26
N ILE A 41 2.15 -11.41 -10.89
CA ILE A 41 1.70 -11.78 -9.52
C ILE A 41 2.09 -13.22 -9.21
N GLN A 42 1.86 -14.14 -10.14
CA GLN A 42 2.23 -15.55 -10.04
C GLN A 42 3.43 -15.94 -10.96
N GLY A 43 3.81 -15.03 -11.84
CA GLY A 43 4.82 -15.25 -12.86
C GLY A 43 6.25 -14.93 -12.42
N ASN A 44 7.10 -14.74 -13.42
CA ASN A 44 8.51 -14.43 -13.21
C ASN A 44 8.71 -12.93 -12.92
N VAL A 45 9.20 -12.60 -11.75
CA VAL A 45 9.48 -11.22 -11.29
C VAL A 45 10.94 -10.77 -11.51
N ALA A 46 11.80 -11.62 -12.09
CA ALA A 46 13.19 -11.28 -12.38
C ALA A 46 13.37 -10.06 -13.31
N PRO A 47 12.45 -9.73 -14.24
CA PRO A 47 12.55 -8.51 -15.02
C PRO A 47 12.65 -7.23 -14.17
N PHE A 48 11.99 -7.16 -13.01
CA PHE A 48 12.08 -6.00 -12.12
C PHE A 48 13.50 -5.77 -11.58
N TYR A 49 14.23 -6.84 -11.30
CA TYR A 49 15.65 -6.73 -10.94
C TYR A 49 16.49 -6.22 -12.11
N ARG A 50 16.28 -6.75 -13.30
CA ARG A 50 17.09 -6.41 -14.49
C ARG A 50 16.89 -4.96 -14.94
N VAL A 51 15.66 -4.45 -14.86
CA VAL A 51 15.30 -3.10 -15.32
C VAL A 51 15.55 -2.04 -14.26
N PHE A 52 15.17 -2.32 -13.02
CA PHE A 52 15.19 -1.34 -11.92
C PHE A 52 16.29 -1.57 -10.88
N GLY A 53 16.94 -2.74 -10.88
CA GLY A 53 17.83 -3.16 -9.79
C GLY A 53 17.06 -3.40 -8.48
N ALA A 54 15.74 -3.53 -8.54
CA ALA A 54 14.90 -3.70 -7.36
C ALA A 54 15.09 -5.10 -6.75
N ASP A 55 15.30 -5.19 -5.42
CA ASP A 55 15.44 -6.47 -4.73
C ASP A 55 14.10 -7.18 -4.51
N ALA A 56 13.01 -6.42 -4.45
CA ALA A 56 11.67 -6.95 -4.28
C ALA A 56 10.63 -6.11 -5.03
N VAL A 57 9.48 -6.72 -5.32
CA VAL A 57 8.31 -6.07 -5.90
C VAL A 57 7.10 -6.28 -4.99
N LEU A 58 6.40 -5.19 -4.69
CA LEU A 58 5.16 -5.21 -3.92
C LEU A 58 3.97 -5.11 -4.88
N PHE A 59 3.17 -6.16 -4.93
CA PHE A 59 1.87 -6.15 -5.61
C PHE A 59 0.78 -5.77 -4.63
N THR A 60 -0.18 -4.97 -5.09
CA THR A 60 -1.39 -4.64 -4.35
C THR A 60 -2.60 -5.02 -5.20
N ILE A 61 -3.39 -5.96 -4.70
CA ILE A 61 -4.56 -6.50 -5.38
C ILE A 61 -5.79 -5.97 -4.66
N ILE A 62 -6.56 -5.12 -5.34
CA ILE A 62 -7.77 -4.51 -4.79
C ILE A 62 -8.97 -5.34 -5.20
N HIS A 63 -9.49 -6.14 -4.26
CA HIS A 63 -10.69 -6.96 -4.45
C HIS A 63 -11.97 -6.14 -4.23
N ARG A 64 -11.96 -5.23 -3.21
CA ARG A 64 -13.09 -4.34 -2.91
C ARG A 64 -12.59 -2.97 -2.49
N TRP A 65 -13.24 -1.93 -3.01
CA TRP A 65 -12.99 -0.54 -2.65
C TRP A 65 -14.26 0.28 -2.89
N GLU A 66 -15.23 0.16 -1.98
CA GLU A 66 -16.57 0.69 -2.19
C GLU A 66 -17.00 1.64 -1.07
N LYS A 67 -17.59 2.78 -1.44
CA LYS A 67 -18.17 3.72 -0.49
C LYS A 67 -19.62 3.32 -0.20
N VAL A 68 -19.90 3.05 1.07
CA VAL A 68 -21.25 2.80 1.57
C VAL A 68 -21.93 4.15 1.85
N ALA A 69 -22.77 4.61 0.93
CA ALA A 69 -23.31 5.98 0.93
C ALA A 69 -24.04 6.38 2.23
N LEU A 70 -24.80 5.45 2.84
CA LEU A 70 -25.60 5.71 4.03
C LEU A 70 -24.79 5.71 5.35
N ARG A 71 -23.53 5.26 5.36
CA ARG A 71 -22.76 5.01 6.59
C ARG A 71 -21.47 5.79 6.70
N SER A 72 -21.16 6.69 5.79
CA SER A 72 -19.85 7.38 5.74
C SER A 72 -18.66 6.43 5.91
N LYS A 73 -18.75 5.25 5.31
CA LYS A 73 -17.72 4.20 5.37
C LYS A 73 -17.24 3.82 3.99
N ILE A 74 -15.98 3.40 3.91
CA ILE A 74 -15.42 2.74 2.72
C ILE A 74 -15.12 1.30 3.12
N GLU A 75 -15.77 0.35 2.45
CA GLU A 75 -15.43 -1.06 2.54
C GLU A 75 -14.20 -1.34 1.69
N ILE A 76 -13.26 -2.06 2.30
CA ILE A 76 -11.98 -2.39 1.69
C ILE A 76 -11.72 -3.89 1.78
N ASP A 77 -11.13 -4.43 0.72
CA ASP A 77 -10.52 -5.75 0.66
C ASP A 77 -9.32 -5.64 -0.26
N VAL A 78 -8.14 -5.63 0.33
CA VAL A 78 -6.88 -5.41 -0.38
C VAL A 78 -5.86 -6.44 0.06
N GLU A 79 -5.21 -7.05 -0.90
CA GLU A 79 -4.10 -7.97 -0.69
C GLU A 79 -2.77 -7.33 -1.08
N TYR A 80 -1.78 -7.54 -0.23
CA TYR A 80 -0.41 -7.07 -0.39
C TYR A 80 0.50 -8.30 -0.48
N LEU A 81 1.27 -8.38 -1.55
CA LEU A 81 2.17 -9.48 -1.82
C LEU A 81 3.55 -8.94 -2.18
N LEU A 82 4.54 -9.12 -1.30
CA LEU A 82 5.93 -8.76 -1.54
C LEU A 82 6.69 -10.00 -2.00
N ARG A 83 7.31 -9.93 -3.19
CA ARG A 83 8.09 -11.03 -3.76
C ARG A 83 9.53 -10.63 -4.01
N SER A 84 10.46 -11.52 -3.73
CA SER A 84 11.87 -11.37 -4.10
C SER A 84 12.02 -11.42 -5.61
N THR A 85 12.68 -10.44 -6.19
CA THR A 85 12.98 -10.42 -7.63
C THR A 85 14.10 -11.37 -8.01
N LYS A 86 14.93 -11.78 -7.04
CA LYS A 86 16.04 -12.70 -7.24
C LYS A 86 15.62 -14.17 -7.15
N THR A 87 14.77 -14.51 -6.17
CA THR A 87 14.36 -15.91 -5.92
C THR A 87 12.93 -16.21 -6.37
N GLY A 88 12.09 -15.18 -6.57
CA GLY A 88 10.65 -15.33 -6.84
C GLY A 88 9.82 -15.70 -5.60
N GLU A 89 10.47 -15.90 -4.44
CA GLU A 89 9.77 -16.26 -3.20
C GLU A 89 8.92 -15.13 -2.66
N THR A 90 7.82 -15.50 -1.99
CA THR A 90 7.00 -14.56 -1.24
C THR A 90 7.68 -14.22 0.08
N LEU A 91 8.07 -12.95 0.24
CA LEU A 91 8.71 -12.43 1.44
C LEU A 91 7.69 -11.94 2.48
N PHE A 92 6.54 -11.44 2.01
CA PHE A 92 5.46 -10.96 2.87
C PHE A 92 4.13 -11.10 2.12
N SER A 93 3.08 -11.47 2.84
CA SER A 93 1.71 -11.53 2.34
C SER A 93 0.75 -11.03 3.41
N ARG A 94 -0.16 -10.13 3.02
CA ARG A 94 -1.22 -9.62 3.87
C ARG A 94 -2.48 -9.36 3.07
N ARG A 95 -3.61 -9.90 3.50
CA ARG A 95 -4.93 -9.49 3.04
C ARG A 95 -5.65 -8.77 4.16
N LEU A 96 -6.05 -7.54 3.91
CA LEU A 96 -6.78 -6.68 4.83
C LEU A 96 -8.21 -6.52 4.34
N GLU A 97 -9.15 -7.04 5.10
CA GLU A 97 -10.58 -6.91 4.86
C GLU A 97 -11.23 -6.15 6.01
N GLY A 98 -11.92 -5.06 5.71
CA GLY A 98 -12.53 -4.24 6.74
C GLY A 98 -13.27 -3.03 6.21
N ALA A 99 -13.46 -2.05 7.09
CA ALA A 99 -14.06 -0.77 6.74
C ALA A 99 -13.29 0.40 7.35
N VAL A 100 -13.22 1.49 6.61
CA VAL A 100 -12.72 2.78 7.09
C VAL A 100 -13.91 3.65 7.45
N ASP A 101 -13.99 4.08 8.69
CA ASP A 101 -15.03 4.99 9.18
C ASP A 101 -14.60 6.44 8.98
N LEU A 102 -15.29 7.13 8.09
CA LEU A 102 -15.04 8.53 7.74
C LEU A 102 -15.86 9.51 8.57
N SER A 103 -16.72 9.03 9.47
CA SER A 103 -17.62 9.87 10.27
C SER A 103 -16.88 10.67 11.34
N GLN A 104 -15.74 10.16 11.81
CA GLN A 104 -14.97 10.75 12.90
C GLN A 104 -14.12 11.96 12.47
N ASP A 105 -13.94 12.17 11.17
CA ASP A 105 -13.08 13.23 10.65
C ASP A 105 -13.79 14.60 10.50
N LYS A 106 -15.09 14.66 10.83
CA LYS A 106 -15.88 15.90 10.76
C LYS A 106 -15.61 16.89 11.90
N GLY A 107 -14.77 16.52 12.87
CA GLY A 107 -14.50 17.30 14.10
C GLY A 107 -13.23 18.15 14.11
N GLY A 108 -12.54 18.37 13.00
CA GLY A 108 -11.47 19.38 12.86
C GLY A 108 -10.15 19.11 13.61
N ARG A 109 -9.99 17.95 14.23
CA ARG A 109 -8.73 17.53 14.90
C ARG A 109 -8.25 16.11 14.52
N GLY A 110 -8.85 15.54 13.49
CA GLY A 110 -8.51 14.21 12.98
C GLY A 110 -7.36 14.21 11.97
N ILE A 111 -7.20 13.08 11.31
CA ILE A 111 -6.16 12.80 10.30
C ILE A 111 -6.14 13.85 9.16
N LEU A 112 -7.27 14.51 8.87
CA LEU A 112 -7.34 15.61 7.89
C LEU A 112 -6.52 16.84 8.28
N SER A 113 -6.33 17.13 9.56
CA SER A 113 -5.53 18.28 9.99
C SER A 113 -4.04 18.12 9.65
N THR A 114 -3.56 16.88 9.56
CA THR A 114 -2.19 16.56 9.14
C THR A 114 -2.04 16.56 7.61
N LEU A 115 -3.16 16.68 6.86
CA LEU A 115 -3.19 16.69 5.40
C LEU A 115 -3.18 18.09 4.79
N VAL A 116 -3.30 19.14 5.61
CA VAL A 116 -3.38 20.55 5.15
C VAL A 116 -2.10 21.02 4.47
N ASP A 117 -0.99 20.32 4.65
CA ASP A 117 0.28 20.62 3.95
C ASP A 117 0.33 20.11 2.49
N ILE A 118 -0.70 19.44 2.03
CA ILE A 118 -0.82 19.06 0.61
C ILE A 118 -1.75 20.07 -0.05
N VAL A 119 -1.18 20.90 -0.91
CA VAL A 119 -1.84 21.89 -1.76
C VAL A 119 -3.26 21.47 -2.14
N VAL A 120 -4.25 22.11 -1.52
CA VAL A 120 -5.67 21.89 -1.77
C VAL A 120 -6.05 22.60 -3.08
N GLY A 121 -5.73 21.98 -4.22
CA GLY A 121 -6.43 22.26 -5.46
C GLY A 121 -7.67 21.37 -5.50
N ALA A 122 -8.85 21.97 -5.48
CA ALA A 122 -10.20 21.42 -5.74
C ALA A 122 -10.35 19.88 -5.87
N ILE A 123 -9.93 19.13 -4.84
CA ILE A 123 -10.17 17.68 -4.76
C ILE A 123 -11.60 17.51 -4.25
N SER A 124 -12.44 16.81 -5.00
CA SER A 124 -13.81 16.52 -4.55
C SER A 124 -13.77 15.75 -3.23
N THR A 125 -14.72 16.01 -2.33
CA THR A 125 -14.85 15.31 -1.02
C THR A 125 -14.77 13.79 -1.18
N SER A 126 -15.32 13.25 -2.25
CA SER A 126 -15.28 11.81 -2.57
C SER A 126 -13.87 11.28 -2.85
N MET A 127 -12.99 12.09 -3.45
CA MET A 127 -11.60 11.69 -3.69
C MET A 127 -10.77 11.76 -2.40
N THR A 128 -11.02 12.79 -1.57
CA THR A 128 -10.38 12.93 -0.25
C THR A 128 -10.67 11.72 0.63
N ASP A 129 -11.93 11.29 0.71
CA ASP A 129 -12.35 10.10 1.45
C ASP A 129 -11.56 8.85 1.02
N LYS A 130 -11.41 8.65 -0.30
CA LYS A 130 -10.66 7.50 -0.84
C LYS A 130 -9.17 7.54 -0.51
N VAL A 131 -8.56 8.72 -0.51
CA VAL A 131 -7.14 8.89 -0.16
C VAL A 131 -6.92 8.62 1.33
N VAL A 132 -7.82 9.11 2.19
CA VAL A 132 -7.77 8.83 3.64
C VAL A 132 -7.87 7.33 3.91
N ALA A 133 -8.85 6.67 3.28
CA ALA A 133 -9.01 5.22 3.41
C ALA A 133 -7.78 4.45 2.93
N ALA A 134 -7.18 4.87 1.80
CA ALA A 134 -5.96 4.25 1.28
C ALA A 134 -4.78 4.37 2.26
N ARG A 135 -4.60 5.55 2.88
CA ARG A 135 -3.54 5.77 3.87
C ARG A 135 -3.71 4.90 5.09
N LEU A 136 -4.92 4.81 5.63
CA LEU A 136 -5.21 3.99 6.79
C LEU A 136 -4.99 2.51 6.49
N ALA A 137 -5.50 2.03 5.36
CA ALA A 137 -5.34 0.64 4.93
C ALA A 137 -3.85 0.29 4.72
N ASN A 138 -3.11 1.11 3.99
CA ASN A 138 -1.69 0.87 3.71
C ASN A 138 -0.84 0.92 4.99
N ARG A 139 -1.14 1.85 5.91
CA ARG A 139 -0.44 1.92 7.20
C ARG A 139 -0.69 0.67 8.03
N ASP A 140 -1.94 0.27 8.21
CA ASP A 140 -2.30 -0.91 9.02
C ASP A 140 -1.73 -2.21 8.42
N ALA A 141 -1.86 -2.40 7.11
CA ALA A 141 -1.38 -3.59 6.44
C ALA A 141 0.15 -3.75 6.47
N LEU A 142 0.89 -2.63 6.37
CA LEU A 142 2.35 -2.64 6.27
C LEU A 142 3.05 -2.37 7.61
N GLU A 143 2.31 -2.15 8.71
CA GLU A 143 2.88 -1.89 10.04
C GLU A 143 3.82 -3.00 10.51
N SER A 144 3.48 -4.25 10.22
CA SER A 144 4.29 -5.42 10.60
C SER A 144 5.26 -5.90 9.50
N LEU A 145 5.42 -5.14 8.42
CA LEU A 145 6.43 -5.43 7.42
C LEU A 145 7.83 -5.39 8.08
N PRO A 146 8.70 -6.38 7.86
CA PRO A 146 10.06 -6.36 8.41
C PRO A 146 10.81 -5.07 8.08
N ALA A 147 11.74 -4.69 8.95
CA ALA A 147 12.54 -3.47 8.77
C ALA A 147 13.44 -3.57 7.55
N GLY A 148 13.32 -2.62 6.64
CA GLY A 148 14.18 -2.48 5.47
C GLY A 148 15.57 -1.93 5.82
N THR A 149 16.46 -1.91 4.85
CA THR A 149 17.89 -1.59 4.99
C THR A 149 18.16 -0.22 5.64
N TYR A 150 17.26 0.74 5.45
CA TYR A 150 17.42 2.10 5.98
C TYR A 150 16.72 2.33 7.33
N HIS A 151 16.11 1.29 7.90
CA HIS A 151 15.44 1.38 9.20
C HIS A 151 16.45 1.15 10.34
N PRO A 152 16.38 1.90 11.46
CA PRO A 152 17.29 1.72 12.60
C PRO A 152 17.28 0.30 13.20
N ARG A 153 16.18 -0.42 13.08
CA ARG A 153 16.03 -1.80 13.56
C ARG A 153 16.32 -2.86 12.49
N TYR A 154 16.95 -2.50 11.39
CA TYR A 154 17.30 -3.45 10.34
C TYR A 154 18.06 -4.66 10.89
N LEU A 155 17.64 -5.86 10.57
CA LEU A 155 18.12 -7.16 11.07
C LEU A 155 17.97 -7.40 12.59
N GLN A 156 17.38 -6.45 13.35
CA GLN A 156 17.13 -6.61 14.78
C GLN A 156 15.72 -7.13 15.06
N ASP A 157 14.83 -7.09 14.07
CA ASP A 157 13.43 -7.51 14.14
C ASP A 157 13.18 -8.94 13.66
N LYS A 158 14.23 -9.75 13.51
CA LYS A 158 14.14 -11.14 13.03
C LYS A 158 13.24 -12.05 13.88
N ARG A 159 12.98 -11.67 15.14
CA ARG A 159 12.12 -12.41 16.08
C ARG A 159 10.73 -11.82 16.18
N ASP A 160 10.48 -10.68 15.58
CA ASP A 160 9.18 -10.05 15.60
C ASP A 160 8.21 -10.87 14.74
N GLN A 161 6.98 -11.04 15.26
CA GLN A 161 5.96 -11.74 14.49
C GLN A 161 5.38 -10.80 13.43
N VAL A 162 5.34 -11.26 12.20
CA VAL A 162 4.75 -10.52 11.07
C VAL A 162 3.23 -10.36 11.21
N GLY A 163 2.62 -11.10 12.14
CA GLY A 163 1.17 -11.13 12.34
C GLY A 163 0.44 -12.00 11.30
N PRO A 164 -0.90 -12.08 11.36
CA PRO A 164 -1.68 -12.96 10.50
C PRO A 164 -1.64 -12.50 9.04
N THR A 165 -1.59 -13.46 8.11
CA THR A 165 -1.64 -13.17 6.67
C THR A 165 -3.00 -12.64 6.21
N HIS A 166 -4.08 -12.98 6.94
CA HIS A 166 -5.43 -12.51 6.66
C HIS A 166 -6.02 -11.83 7.91
N VAL A 167 -6.39 -10.57 7.76
CA VAL A 167 -7.00 -9.73 8.79
C VAL A 167 -8.40 -9.34 8.34
N THR A 168 -9.42 -9.77 9.08
CA THR A 168 -10.83 -9.53 8.77
C THR A 168 -11.51 -8.67 9.83
N GLY A 169 -12.60 -8.02 9.44
CA GLY A 169 -13.45 -7.26 10.36
C GLY A 169 -12.79 -6.01 10.96
N ARG A 170 -11.72 -5.51 10.36
CA ARG A 170 -10.99 -4.34 10.84
C ARG A 170 -11.82 -3.07 10.65
N ASN A 171 -12.02 -2.32 11.73
CA ASN A 171 -12.52 -0.95 11.67
C ASN A 171 -11.32 -0.01 11.80
N LEU A 172 -10.92 0.59 10.68
CA LEU A 172 -9.81 1.54 10.62
C LEU A 172 -10.32 2.95 10.95
N LYS A 173 -9.58 3.65 11.80
CA LYS A 173 -9.92 5.00 12.29
C LYS A 173 -8.71 5.92 12.17
#